data_c858f113ee53ef1f98b85699ac2da758
#
_entry.id   c858f113ee53ef1f98b85699ac2da758
#
_cell.length_a   1.000
_cell.length_b   1.000
_cell.length_c   1.000
_cell.angle_alpha   90.00
_cell.angle_beta   90.00
_cell.angle_gamma   90.00
#
_symmetry.space_group_name_H-M   'P 1'
#
loop_
_entity.id
_entity.type
_entity.pdbx_description
1 polymer ?
#
loop_
_entity_poly.entity_id
_entity_poly.type
_entity_poly.pdbx_seq_one_letter_code
_entity_poly.pdbx_strand_id
1 'polypeptide(L)'
;MKRTIHDSFAKEWMQELLADFGTVEVEHEVSGEVRTIDLVFSPDPTAQSDRYALGLLGKMIDSPCLIEAFRNAVPEWEVCNCRVKLFEFLEELRRRAKQKQQTIQKSDRPFLWIVTPTFSANLQAEFCVRQKPGWSEGVYFLPNPDRTAIVAVHQLPKTLETIWLRLLGKGKIQAGAIAELIALPLGHPHRQETMSHLATLQINFKALQNKTKEIREVIMSLSVVYEQWRTETLDQGRQEGRQEGRQEEKRSLAVKLLQAGSTIDFVAQITGYRLEEIQMLQVELGRS
;
A
#
# COMPACT_ATOMS: atom_id res chain seq x y z
N MET A 1 -12.10 -19.86 7.24
CA MET A 1 -12.20 -18.69 8.16
C MET A 1 -13.12 -17.65 7.56
N LYS A 2 -14.09 -17.04 8.29
CA LYS A 2 -14.89 -15.95 7.73
C LYS A 2 -14.01 -14.71 7.60
N ARG A 3 -13.80 -14.23 6.37
CA ARG A 3 -13.07 -12.98 6.10
C ARG A 3 -13.76 -11.82 6.83
N THR A 4 -13.00 -11.06 7.58
CA THR A 4 -13.47 -9.80 8.15
C THR A 4 -13.14 -8.66 7.17
N ILE A 5 -13.95 -7.59 7.19
CA ILE A 5 -13.71 -6.39 6.36
C ILE A 5 -12.31 -5.81 6.62
N HIS A 6 -11.84 -5.88 7.85
CA HIS A 6 -10.48 -5.45 8.20
C HIS A 6 -9.38 -6.32 7.60
N ASP A 7 -9.61 -7.62 7.51
CA ASP A 7 -8.69 -8.57 6.92
C ASP A 7 -8.52 -8.29 5.41
N SER A 8 -9.64 -8.13 4.70
CA SER A 8 -9.62 -7.73 3.28
C SER A 8 -8.92 -6.38 3.08
N PHE A 9 -9.23 -5.39 3.91
CA PHE A 9 -8.59 -4.08 3.85
C PHE A 9 -7.06 -4.17 3.99
N ALA A 10 -6.58 -4.88 5.02
CA ALA A 10 -5.14 -4.97 5.27
C ALA A 10 -4.41 -5.62 4.08
N LYS A 11 -4.99 -6.65 3.50
CA LYS A 11 -4.43 -7.38 2.35
C LYS A 11 -4.42 -6.53 1.09
N GLU A 12 -5.56 -5.98 0.71
CA GLU A 12 -5.72 -5.16 -0.49
C GLU A 12 -4.85 -3.91 -0.43
N TRP A 13 -4.88 -3.21 0.70
CA TRP A 13 -4.07 -2.00 0.90
C TRP A 13 -2.56 -2.29 0.86
N MET A 14 -2.08 -3.32 1.57
CA MET A 14 -0.66 -3.67 1.51
C MET A 14 -0.25 -4.18 0.13
N GLN A 15 -1.11 -4.93 -0.55
CA GLN A 15 -0.84 -5.37 -1.91
C GLN A 15 -0.58 -4.18 -2.84
N GLU A 16 -1.46 -3.18 -2.80
CA GLU A 16 -1.33 -1.99 -3.63
C GLU A 16 -0.10 -1.17 -3.24
N LEU A 17 0.11 -0.95 -1.93
CA LEU A 17 1.25 -0.18 -1.42
C LEU A 17 2.61 -0.81 -1.77
N LEU A 18 2.68 -2.12 -1.92
CA LEU A 18 3.91 -2.86 -2.20
C LEU A 18 4.10 -3.20 -3.69
N ALA A 19 3.08 -3.02 -4.53
CA ALA A 19 3.12 -3.41 -5.95
C ALA A 19 4.23 -2.70 -6.73
N ASP A 20 4.54 -1.45 -6.40
CA ASP A 20 5.60 -0.66 -7.05
C ASP A 20 7.02 -1.14 -6.74
N PHE A 21 7.18 -2.00 -5.73
CA PHE A 21 8.48 -2.46 -5.23
C PHE A 21 8.79 -3.92 -5.55
N GLY A 22 7.78 -4.67 -6.02
CA GLY A 22 7.94 -6.07 -6.33
C GLY A 22 6.63 -6.80 -6.60
N THR A 23 6.71 -8.13 -6.69
CA THR A 23 5.54 -8.98 -6.85
C THR A 23 4.89 -9.27 -5.49
N VAL A 24 3.59 -9.04 -5.39
CA VAL A 24 2.78 -9.35 -4.21
C VAL A 24 1.76 -10.41 -4.57
N GLU A 25 1.84 -11.55 -3.91
CA GLU A 25 0.81 -12.60 -3.98
C GLU A 25 -0.04 -12.58 -2.71
N VAL A 26 -1.34 -12.40 -2.87
CA VAL A 26 -2.31 -12.39 -1.76
C VAL A 26 -2.94 -13.77 -1.64
N GLU A 27 -3.13 -14.26 -0.41
CA GLU A 27 -3.74 -15.56 -0.10
C GLU A 27 -3.05 -16.75 -0.80
N HIS A 28 -1.74 -16.73 -0.83
CA HIS A 28 -0.95 -17.85 -1.36
C HIS A 28 -1.19 -19.13 -0.54
N GLU A 29 -1.64 -20.19 -1.23
CA GLU A 29 -1.92 -21.51 -0.61
C GLU A 29 -0.63 -22.31 -0.43
N VAL A 30 -0.43 -22.87 0.76
CA VAL A 30 0.69 -23.76 1.07
C VAL A 30 0.21 -25.21 1.15
N SER A 31 0.89 -26.10 0.44
CA SER A 31 0.48 -27.50 0.29
C SER A 31 0.53 -28.31 1.60
N GLY A 32 -0.54 -29.06 1.91
CA GLY A 32 -0.62 -30.00 3.04
C GLY A 32 -1.97 -30.03 3.75
N GLU A 33 -2.35 -29.01 4.39
CA GLU A 33 -3.70 -28.56 4.72
C GLU A 33 -3.82 -27.20 4.04
N VAL A 34 -5.01 -26.79 3.59
CA VAL A 34 -5.22 -25.50 2.92
C VAL A 34 -4.92 -24.38 3.91
N ARG A 35 -3.63 -24.02 4.01
CA ARG A 35 -3.14 -22.89 4.80
C ARG A 35 -2.79 -21.77 3.86
N THR A 36 -3.38 -20.61 4.08
CA THR A 36 -3.10 -19.40 3.29
C THR A 36 -2.12 -18.51 4.04
N ILE A 37 -1.21 -17.90 3.31
CA ILE A 37 -0.36 -16.80 3.78
C ILE A 37 -1.03 -15.50 3.34
N ASP A 38 -1.15 -14.52 4.24
CA ASP A 38 -1.83 -13.27 3.91
C ASP A 38 -1.18 -12.54 2.74
N LEU A 39 0.15 -12.33 2.78
CA LEU A 39 0.91 -11.74 1.68
C LEU A 39 2.26 -12.43 1.53
N VAL A 40 2.64 -12.68 0.28
CA VAL A 40 4.00 -13.07 -0.12
C VAL A 40 4.56 -11.94 -0.97
N PHE A 41 5.69 -11.39 -0.54
CA PHE A 41 6.36 -10.32 -1.27
C PHE A 41 7.72 -10.76 -1.79
N SER A 42 7.98 -10.48 -3.05
CA SER A 42 9.28 -10.68 -3.71
C SER A 42 9.73 -9.36 -4.32
N PRO A 43 10.83 -8.76 -3.84
CA PRO A 43 11.30 -7.47 -4.33
C PRO A 43 11.73 -7.56 -5.80
N ASP A 44 11.39 -6.54 -6.57
CA ASP A 44 11.91 -6.35 -7.93
C ASP A 44 13.23 -5.53 -7.83
N PRO A 45 14.37 -6.10 -8.24
CA PRO A 45 15.65 -5.38 -8.24
C PRO A 45 15.67 -4.17 -9.19
N THR A 46 14.76 -4.11 -10.15
CA THR A 46 14.64 -3.04 -11.15
C THR A 46 13.65 -1.95 -10.77
N ALA A 47 12.89 -2.14 -9.67
CA ALA A 47 11.94 -1.15 -9.19
C ALA A 47 12.63 0.18 -8.86
N GLN A 48 12.12 1.27 -9.42
CA GLN A 48 12.67 2.62 -9.24
C GLN A 48 12.00 3.39 -8.11
N SER A 49 10.94 2.86 -7.53
CA SER A 49 10.21 3.49 -6.45
C SER A 49 11.04 3.54 -5.16
N ASP A 50 10.95 4.68 -4.47
CA ASP A 50 11.69 4.89 -3.21
C ASP A 50 11.02 4.16 -2.03
N ARG A 51 11.54 2.98 -1.70
CA ARG A 51 11.09 2.19 -0.54
C ARG A 51 11.21 2.93 0.79
N TYR A 52 12.13 3.89 0.90
CA TYR A 52 12.31 4.68 2.12
C TYR A 52 11.10 5.57 2.42
N ALA A 53 10.29 5.92 1.40
CA ALA A 53 9.02 6.61 1.60
C ALA A 53 8.02 5.81 2.46
N LEU A 54 8.17 4.48 2.52
CA LEU A 54 7.38 3.60 3.38
C LEU A 54 7.97 3.42 4.79
N GLY A 55 9.08 4.07 5.12
CA GLY A 55 9.71 4.00 6.44
C GLY A 55 9.98 2.57 6.90
N LEU A 56 9.44 2.19 8.08
CA LEU A 56 9.62 0.86 8.66
C LEU A 56 9.07 -0.26 7.75
N LEU A 57 7.92 -0.05 7.10
CA LEU A 57 7.37 -1.02 6.15
C LEU A 57 8.33 -1.23 4.96
N GLY A 58 8.90 -0.16 4.41
CA GLY A 58 9.91 -0.23 3.35
C GLY A 58 11.15 -1.03 3.76
N LYS A 59 11.55 -0.91 5.03
CA LYS A 59 12.65 -1.69 5.59
C LYS A 59 12.30 -3.17 5.76
N MET A 60 11.04 -3.50 6.06
CA MET A 60 10.57 -4.89 6.16
C MET A 60 10.64 -5.62 4.82
N ILE A 61 10.40 -4.92 3.72
CA ILE A 61 10.35 -5.46 2.36
C ILE A 61 11.70 -5.38 1.60
N ASP A 62 12.79 -5.12 2.28
CA ASP A 62 14.13 -5.07 1.67
C ASP A 62 14.62 -6.43 1.12
N SER A 63 13.99 -7.50 1.52
CA SER A 63 14.23 -8.87 1.06
C SER A 63 12.90 -9.62 0.89
N PRO A 64 12.88 -10.78 0.18
CA PRO A 64 11.67 -11.60 0.09
C PRO A 64 11.06 -11.84 1.47
N CYS A 65 9.75 -11.64 1.59
CA CYS A 65 9.10 -11.81 2.89
C CYS A 65 7.66 -12.30 2.78
N LEU A 66 7.20 -12.86 3.89
CA LEU A 66 5.81 -13.23 4.17
C LEU A 66 5.30 -12.25 5.22
N ILE A 67 4.08 -11.75 5.07
CA ILE A 67 3.45 -10.84 6.03
C ILE A 67 2.12 -11.43 6.46
N GLU A 68 1.93 -11.59 7.76
CA GLU A 68 0.69 -12.03 8.41
C GLU A 68 0.17 -10.89 9.30
N ALA A 69 -1.04 -10.39 9.02
CA ALA A 69 -1.59 -9.22 9.70
C ALA A 69 -2.77 -9.59 10.60
N PHE A 70 -2.60 -9.42 11.90
CA PHE A 70 -3.60 -9.73 12.91
C PHE A 70 -4.35 -8.50 13.39
N ARG A 71 -5.68 -8.56 13.32
CA ARG A 71 -6.55 -7.50 13.88
C ARG A 71 -6.53 -7.46 15.41
N ASN A 72 -6.36 -8.62 16.07
CA ASN A 72 -6.28 -8.77 17.52
C ASN A 72 -4.87 -9.16 17.93
N ALA A 73 -4.56 -9.06 19.24
CA ALA A 73 -3.30 -9.56 19.76
C ALA A 73 -3.11 -11.02 19.34
N VAL A 74 -1.97 -11.31 18.69
CA VAL A 74 -1.66 -12.64 18.23
C VAL A 74 -1.41 -13.56 19.43
N PRO A 75 -2.13 -14.69 19.57
CA PRO A 75 -1.83 -15.68 20.61
C PRO A 75 -0.63 -16.53 20.21
N GLU A 76 -0.03 -17.20 21.20
CA GLU A 76 1.12 -18.10 21.03
C GLU A 76 0.93 -19.09 19.87
N TRP A 77 -0.23 -19.76 19.84
CA TRP A 77 -0.52 -20.78 18.82
C TRP A 77 -0.52 -20.21 17.39
N GLU A 78 -1.02 -19.01 17.19
CA GLU A 78 -1.01 -18.38 15.86
C GLU A 78 0.41 -17.95 15.43
N VAL A 79 1.27 -17.55 16.37
CA VAL A 79 2.69 -17.32 16.05
C VAL A 79 3.33 -18.62 15.57
N CYS A 80 3.04 -19.75 16.24
CA CYS A 80 3.50 -21.07 15.82
C CYS A 80 2.95 -21.45 14.43
N ASN A 81 1.66 -21.22 14.17
CA ASN A 81 1.04 -21.50 12.87
C ASN A 81 1.69 -20.68 11.74
N CYS A 82 1.96 -19.39 11.95
CA CYS A 82 2.64 -18.55 10.97
C CYS A 82 4.05 -19.09 10.66
N ARG A 83 4.78 -19.58 11.66
CA ARG A 83 6.09 -20.22 11.47
C ARG A 83 5.99 -21.53 10.69
N VAL A 84 4.97 -22.33 10.93
CA VAL A 84 4.70 -23.54 10.12
C VAL A 84 4.51 -23.17 8.66
N LYS A 85 3.69 -22.15 8.34
CA LYS A 85 3.50 -21.65 6.97
C LYS A 85 4.83 -21.22 6.33
N LEU A 86 5.69 -20.50 7.06
CA LEU A 86 7.02 -20.12 6.58
C LEU A 86 7.86 -21.36 6.22
N PHE A 87 7.91 -22.36 7.10
CA PHE A 87 8.74 -23.54 6.85
C PHE A 87 8.19 -24.39 5.71
N GLU A 88 6.87 -24.53 5.57
CA GLU A 88 6.23 -25.19 4.44
C GLU A 88 6.54 -24.46 3.12
N PHE A 89 6.47 -23.13 3.11
CA PHE A 89 6.83 -22.31 1.96
C PHE A 89 8.32 -22.46 1.59
N LEU A 90 9.22 -22.48 2.57
CA LEU A 90 10.64 -22.73 2.35
C LEU A 90 10.91 -24.11 1.74
N GLU A 91 10.21 -25.15 2.19
CA GLU A 91 10.32 -26.50 1.59
C GLU A 91 9.75 -26.54 0.16
N GLU A 92 8.70 -25.79 -0.12
CA GLU A 92 8.19 -25.65 -1.49
C GLU A 92 9.23 -24.97 -2.41
N LEU A 93 9.82 -23.87 -1.96
CA LEU A 93 10.89 -23.18 -2.71
C LEU A 93 12.06 -24.13 -2.97
N ARG A 94 12.46 -24.91 -1.96
CA ARG A 94 13.55 -25.89 -2.08
C ARG A 94 13.23 -26.97 -3.11
N ARG A 95 12.00 -27.50 -3.11
CA ARG A 95 11.56 -28.49 -4.10
C ARG A 95 11.58 -27.91 -5.52
N ARG A 96 11.06 -26.69 -5.72
CA ARG A 96 11.08 -25.98 -7.01
C ARG A 96 12.51 -25.73 -7.52
N ALA A 97 13.42 -25.28 -6.63
CA ALA A 97 14.81 -25.06 -6.99
C ALA A 97 15.52 -26.36 -7.38
N LYS A 98 15.28 -27.46 -6.66
CA LYS A 98 15.83 -28.78 -7.01
C LYS A 98 15.35 -29.26 -8.39
N GLN A 99 14.07 -29.04 -8.73
CA GLN A 99 13.53 -29.38 -10.05
C GLN A 99 14.22 -28.58 -11.18
N LYS A 100 14.58 -27.32 -10.90
CA LYS A 100 15.29 -26.42 -11.81
C LYS A 100 16.82 -26.55 -11.74
N GLN A 101 17.35 -27.49 -10.96
CA GLN A 101 18.79 -27.65 -10.70
C GLN A 101 19.47 -26.37 -10.18
N GLN A 102 18.74 -25.56 -9.41
CA GLN A 102 19.20 -24.30 -8.82
C GLN A 102 19.44 -24.45 -7.32
N THR A 103 20.34 -23.63 -6.77
CA THR A 103 20.59 -23.55 -5.33
C THR A 103 19.97 -22.27 -4.77
N ILE A 104 19.15 -22.40 -3.73
CA ILE A 104 18.57 -21.26 -3.04
C ILE A 104 19.65 -20.58 -2.18
N GLN A 105 19.98 -19.35 -2.49
CA GLN A 105 20.86 -18.53 -1.67
C GLN A 105 20.17 -18.14 -0.37
N LYS A 106 20.97 -17.77 0.64
CA LYS A 106 20.42 -17.34 1.94
C LYS A 106 19.58 -16.05 1.81
N SER A 107 19.93 -15.17 0.88
CA SER A 107 19.21 -13.96 0.51
C SER A 107 17.82 -14.23 -0.06
N ASP A 108 17.66 -15.35 -0.78
CA ASP A 108 16.41 -15.67 -1.50
C ASP A 108 15.35 -16.32 -0.58
N ARG A 109 15.77 -16.65 0.65
CA ARG A 109 14.86 -17.24 1.64
C ARG A 109 14.01 -16.15 2.27
N PRO A 110 12.66 -16.23 2.18
CA PRO A 110 11.80 -15.22 2.75
C PRO A 110 11.95 -15.08 4.27
N PHE A 111 11.62 -13.90 4.75
CA PHE A 111 11.52 -13.56 6.15
C PHE A 111 10.04 -13.41 6.53
N LEU A 112 9.61 -13.88 7.70
CA LEU A 112 8.23 -13.77 8.16
C LEU A 112 8.06 -12.54 9.05
N TRP A 113 7.12 -11.70 8.71
CA TRP A 113 6.66 -10.56 9.50
C TRP A 113 5.25 -10.83 10.04
N ILE A 114 5.10 -10.88 11.36
CA ILE A 114 3.81 -10.98 12.03
C ILE A 114 3.45 -9.60 12.57
N VAL A 115 2.43 -8.97 11.98
CA VAL A 115 1.96 -7.65 12.38
C VAL A 115 0.76 -7.82 13.31
N THR A 116 0.85 -7.32 14.54
CA THR A 116 -0.17 -7.50 15.59
C THR A 116 -0.35 -6.20 16.38
N PRO A 117 -1.54 -5.91 16.93
CA PRO A 117 -1.72 -4.71 17.76
C PRO A 117 -0.76 -4.68 18.96
N THR A 118 -0.65 -5.77 19.70
CA THR A 118 0.17 -5.85 20.91
C THR A 118 0.89 -7.19 20.98
N PHE A 119 2.05 -7.20 21.65
CA PHE A 119 2.80 -8.41 21.94
C PHE A 119 3.25 -8.35 23.40
N SER A 120 2.73 -9.26 24.23
CA SER A 120 2.92 -9.23 25.68
C SER A 120 4.35 -9.58 26.10
N ALA A 121 4.78 -9.11 27.27
CA ALA A 121 6.08 -9.44 27.85
C ALA A 121 6.26 -10.95 28.07
N ASN A 122 5.19 -11.67 28.42
CA ASN A 122 5.19 -13.12 28.55
C ASN A 122 5.57 -13.79 27.23
N LEU A 123 4.86 -13.46 26.14
CA LEU A 123 5.14 -14.02 24.82
C LEU A 123 6.53 -13.62 24.32
N GLN A 124 6.99 -12.40 24.65
CA GLN A 124 8.35 -11.98 24.33
C GLN A 124 9.40 -12.90 24.99
N ALA A 125 9.17 -13.27 26.25
CA ALA A 125 10.06 -14.18 26.99
C ALA A 125 9.97 -15.62 26.43
N GLU A 126 8.76 -16.14 26.21
CA GLU A 126 8.52 -17.50 25.69
C GLU A 126 9.16 -17.73 24.33
N PHE A 127 9.04 -16.75 23.41
CA PHE A 127 9.68 -16.81 22.08
C PHE A 127 11.14 -16.34 22.09
N CYS A 128 11.73 -16.00 23.23
CA CYS A 128 13.11 -15.52 23.36
C CYS A 128 13.44 -14.39 22.39
N VAL A 129 12.49 -13.49 22.14
CA VAL A 129 12.66 -12.41 21.15
C VAL A 129 13.67 -11.37 21.62
N ARG A 130 14.27 -10.68 20.65
CA ARG A 130 15.23 -9.61 20.89
C ARG A 130 14.92 -8.41 19.99
N GLN A 131 15.10 -7.21 20.51
CA GLN A 131 15.21 -6.03 19.69
C GLN A 131 16.57 -5.98 19.00
N LYS A 132 16.63 -5.49 17.77
CA LYS A 132 17.89 -5.35 17.04
C LYS A 132 18.23 -3.86 16.88
N PRO A 133 19.51 -3.47 16.99
CA PRO A 133 19.95 -2.12 16.69
C PRO A 133 19.50 -1.67 15.29
N GLY A 134 19.08 -0.43 15.19
CA GLY A 134 18.60 0.14 13.93
C GLY A 134 17.16 -0.23 13.57
N TRP A 135 16.43 -0.99 14.40
CA TRP A 135 15.00 -1.22 14.27
C TRP A 135 14.22 -0.46 15.34
N SER A 136 13.00 -0.04 15.00
CA SER A 136 12.12 0.70 15.90
C SER A 136 11.74 -0.14 17.13
N GLU A 137 11.47 0.52 18.25
CA GLU A 137 10.75 -0.11 19.35
C GLU A 137 9.47 -0.76 18.83
N GLY A 138 9.02 -1.84 19.49
CA GLY A 138 7.85 -2.60 19.01
C GLY A 138 8.16 -3.63 17.92
N VAL A 139 9.41 -3.72 17.45
CA VAL A 139 9.87 -4.76 16.52
C VAL A 139 10.70 -5.79 17.26
N TYR A 140 10.23 -7.03 17.30
CA TYR A 140 10.78 -8.13 18.06
C TYR A 140 11.20 -9.28 17.16
N PHE A 141 12.49 -9.64 17.17
CA PHE A 141 13.04 -10.71 16.35
C PHE A 141 13.14 -12.02 17.13
N LEU A 142 12.60 -13.08 16.59
CA LEU A 142 12.85 -14.44 17.06
C LEU A 142 14.33 -14.82 16.79
N PRO A 143 14.84 -15.92 17.38
CA PRO A 143 16.17 -16.44 17.07
C PRO A 143 16.40 -16.56 15.56
N ASN A 144 17.62 -16.31 15.11
CA ASN A 144 17.94 -16.22 13.67
C ASN A 144 17.47 -17.41 12.80
N PRO A 145 17.48 -18.68 13.26
CA PRO A 145 16.98 -19.80 12.47
C PRO A 145 15.49 -19.69 12.10
N ASP A 146 14.70 -19.06 12.97
CA ASP A 146 13.25 -18.90 12.79
C ASP A 146 12.88 -17.89 11.70
N ARG A 147 13.82 -17.02 11.29
CA ARG A 147 13.60 -15.99 10.25
C ARG A 147 12.28 -15.24 10.42
N THR A 148 11.91 -14.93 11.65
CA THR A 148 10.60 -14.34 12.00
C THR A 148 10.82 -13.13 12.89
N ALA A 149 10.02 -12.11 12.67
CA ALA A 149 9.88 -10.99 13.59
C ALA A 149 8.40 -10.63 13.79
N ILE A 150 8.13 -10.03 14.93
CA ILE A 150 6.80 -9.56 15.34
C ILE A 150 6.84 -8.05 15.44
N VAL A 151 5.88 -7.40 14.78
CA VAL A 151 5.68 -5.96 14.84
C VAL A 151 4.45 -5.68 15.70
N ALA A 152 4.68 -5.19 16.92
CA ALA A 152 3.63 -4.79 17.86
C ALA A 152 3.23 -3.33 17.60
N VAL A 153 2.22 -3.12 16.77
CA VAL A 153 1.83 -1.81 16.20
C VAL A 153 1.59 -0.75 17.27
N HIS A 154 0.98 -1.12 18.41
CA HIS A 154 0.71 -0.19 19.51
C HIS A 154 1.96 0.19 20.32
N GLN A 155 3.06 -0.52 20.11
CA GLN A 155 4.34 -0.28 20.77
C GLN A 155 5.32 0.48 19.86
N LEU A 156 4.93 0.75 18.60
CA LEU A 156 5.73 1.54 17.68
C LEU A 156 5.76 3.02 18.10
N PRO A 157 6.89 3.72 17.96
CA PRO A 157 6.97 5.15 18.19
C PRO A 157 6.09 5.92 17.20
N LYS A 158 5.56 7.08 17.63
CA LYS A 158 4.73 7.95 16.79
C LYS A 158 5.62 8.83 15.90
N THR A 159 6.08 8.27 14.80
CA THR A 159 6.94 8.96 13.82
C THR A 159 6.41 8.71 12.41
N LEU A 160 6.86 9.51 11.43
CA LEU A 160 6.53 9.28 10.01
C LEU A 160 7.05 7.91 9.52
N GLU A 161 8.16 7.44 10.06
CA GLU A 161 8.74 6.14 9.74
C GLU A 161 7.79 4.97 10.05
N THR A 162 6.93 5.09 11.06
CA THR A 162 6.01 4.03 11.52
C THR A 162 4.55 4.25 11.14
N ILE A 163 4.24 5.35 10.44
CA ILE A 163 2.86 5.76 10.14
C ILE A 163 2.08 4.65 9.42
N TRP A 164 2.66 4.05 8.39
CA TRP A 164 2.03 3.04 7.54
C TRP A 164 1.58 1.81 8.35
N LEU A 165 2.42 1.32 9.25
CA LEU A 165 2.07 0.19 10.11
C LEU A 165 1.08 0.59 11.21
N ARG A 166 1.16 1.81 11.75
CA ARG A 166 0.23 2.30 12.77
C ARG A 166 -1.20 2.49 12.24
N LEU A 167 -1.39 2.65 10.92
CA LEU A 167 -2.71 2.62 10.28
C LEU A 167 -3.43 1.26 10.46
N LEU A 168 -2.69 0.17 10.64
CA LEU A 168 -3.24 -1.16 10.95
C LEU A 168 -3.61 -1.32 12.43
N GLY A 169 -3.28 -0.36 13.26
CA GLY A 169 -3.59 -0.35 14.69
C GLY A 169 -5.08 -0.21 15.00
N LYS A 170 -5.41 -0.05 16.29
CA LYS A 170 -6.76 0.15 16.79
C LYS A 170 -6.87 1.43 17.61
N GLY A 171 -8.09 1.97 17.69
CA GLY A 171 -8.45 3.08 18.57
C GLY A 171 -7.54 4.28 18.37
N LYS A 172 -6.95 4.78 19.47
CA LYS A 172 -6.12 6.01 19.45
C LYS A 172 -4.86 5.90 18.57
N ILE A 173 -4.30 4.70 18.39
CA ILE A 173 -3.10 4.50 17.55
C ILE A 173 -3.46 4.71 16.09
N GLN A 174 -4.52 4.05 15.62
CA GLN A 174 -5.02 4.22 14.25
C GLN A 174 -5.48 5.66 14.00
N ALA A 175 -6.28 6.23 14.92
CA ALA A 175 -6.76 7.60 14.78
C ALA A 175 -5.61 8.63 14.70
N GLY A 176 -4.55 8.44 15.50
CA GLY A 176 -3.35 9.27 15.42
C GLY A 176 -2.62 9.14 14.09
N ALA A 177 -2.44 7.91 13.58
CA ALA A 177 -1.81 7.67 12.29
C ALA A 177 -2.64 8.26 11.12
N ILE A 178 -3.97 8.18 11.21
CA ILE A 178 -4.89 8.82 10.26
C ILE A 178 -4.69 10.34 10.25
N ALA A 179 -4.62 10.99 11.42
CA ALA A 179 -4.40 12.43 11.50
C ALA A 179 -3.05 12.83 10.89
N GLU A 180 -2.01 12.04 11.14
CA GLU A 180 -0.68 12.25 10.54
C GLU A 180 -0.71 12.04 9.01
N LEU A 181 -1.43 11.02 8.50
CA LEU A 181 -1.60 10.78 7.06
C LEU A 181 -2.27 11.98 6.36
N ILE A 182 -3.33 12.52 6.95
CA ILE A 182 -4.03 13.70 6.43
C ILE A 182 -3.09 14.92 6.37
N ALA A 183 -2.23 15.07 7.36
CA ALA A 183 -1.27 16.17 7.45
C ALA A 183 -0.08 16.05 6.49
N LEU A 184 0.13 14.89 5.83
CA LEU A 184 1.17 14.74 4.81
C LEU A 184 0.88 15.66 3.61
N PRO A 185 1.93 16.17 2.93
CA PRO A 185 1.77 16.95 1.70
C PRO A 185 0.94 16.19 0.64
N LEU A 186 0.16 16.90 -0.18
CA LEU A 186 -0.66 16.31 -1.25
C LEU A 186 0.15 15.47 -2.25
N GLY A 187 1.39 15.87 -2.52
CA GLY A 187 2.30 15.14 -3.40
C GLY A 187 3.10 14.03 -2.74
N HIS A 188 2.81 13.68 -1.47
CA HIS A 188 3.51 12.58 -0.80
C HIS A 188 3.14 11.25 -1.45
N PRO A 189 4.13 10.39 -1.81
CA PRO A 189 3.86 9.05 -2.36
C PRO A 189 2.91 8.26 -1.46
N HIS A 190 2.03 7.46 -2.07
CA HIS A 190 1.08 6.57 -1.39
C HIS A 190 0.03 7.24 -0.48
N ARG A 191 0.05 8.59 -0.31
CA ARG A 191 -0.93 9.28 0.53
C ARG A 191 -2.35 9.14 -0.03
N GLN A 192 -2.51 9.49 -1.31
CA GLN A 192 -3.82 9.51 -1.96
C GLN A 192 -4.46 8.12 -2.04
N GLU A 193 -3.68 7.12 -2.43
CA GLU A 193 -4.12 5.71 -2.48
C GLU A 193 -4.54 5.21 -1.11
N THR A 194 -3.71 5.45 -0.09
CA THR A 194 -4.03 5.06 1.29
C THR A 194 -5.31 5.74 1.80
N MET A 195 -5.52 7.02 1.49
CA MET A 195 -6.77 7.72 1.83
C MET A 195 -7.98 7.10 1.13
N SER A 196 -7.84 6.68 -0.13
CA SER A 196 -8.89 6.00 -0.90
C SER A 196 -9.26 4.66 -0.25
N HIS A 197 -8.27 3.84 0.15
CA HIS A 197 -8.52 2.57 0.85
C HIS A 197 -9.21 2.77 2.20
N LEU A 198 -8.78 3.76 2.98
CA LEU A 198 -9.42 4.09 4.26
C LEU A 198 -10.86 4.61 4.07
N ALA A 199 -11.12 5.37 3.01
CA ALA A 199 -12.47 5.82 2.65
C ALA A 199 -13.36 4.63 2.27
N THR A 200 -12.85 3.70 1.46
CA THR A 200 -13.53 2.45 1.11
C THR A 200 -13.83 1.59 2.33
N LEU A 201 -12.87 1.47 3.23
CA LEU A 201 -13.05 0.76 4.51
C LEU A 201 -14.20 1.37 5.32
N GLN A 202 -14.30 2.70 5.39
CA GLN A 202 -15.42 3.37 6.07
C GLN A 202 -16.76 3.03 5.43
N ILE A 203 -16.85 3.07 4.10
CA ILE A 203 -18.07 2.73 3.36
C ILE A 203 -18.51 1.30 3.69
N ASN A 204 -17.57 0.34 3.66
CA ASN A 204 -17.83 -1.05 3.95
C ASN A 204 -18.34 -1.26 5.38
N PHE A 205 -17.74 -0.56 6.37
CA PHE A 205 -18.24 -0.62 7.75
C PHE A 205 -19.60 0.05 7.94
N LYS A 206 -19.86 1.15 7.23
CA LYS A 206 -21.18 1.80 7.27
C LYS A 206 -22.28 0.89 6.70
N ALA A 207 -21.98 0.04 5.74
CA ALA A 207 -22.92 -0.90 5.13
C ALA A 207 -23.30 -2.09 6.04
N LEU A 208 -22.51 -2.37 7.09
CA LEU A 208 -22.83 -3.46 8.01
C LEU A 208 -24.14 -3.21 8.75
N GLN A 209 -25.02 -4.24 8.83
CA GLN A 209 -26.29 -4.18 9.54
C GLN A 209 -26.08 -4.11 11.06
N ASN A 210 -25.18 -4.93 11.61
CA ASN A 210 -24.89 -5.01 13.04
C ASN A 210 -23.52 -4.42 13.35
N LYS A 211 -23.50 -3.20 13.88
CA LYS A 211 -22.27 -2.48 14.22
C LYS A 211 -21.96 -2.61 15.71
N THR A 212 -20.85 -3.26 16.03
CA THR A 212 -20.29 -3.27 17.40
C THR A 212 -19.84 -1.86 17.80
N LYS A 213 -19.62 -1.65 19.11
CA LYS A 213 -19.06 -0.38 19.59
C LYS A 213 -17.71 -0.05 18.92
N GLU A 214 -16.85 -1.05 18.77
CA GLU A 214 -15.55 -0.92 18.10
C GLU A 214 -15.69 -0.47 16.64
N ILE A 215 -16.62 -1.08 15.87
CA ILE A 215 -16.88 -0.68 14.48
C ILE A 215 -17.36 0.76 14.39
N ARG A 216 -18.21 1.23 15.32
CA ARG A 216 -18.68 2.61 15.34
C ARG A 216 -17.54 3.59 15.62
N GLU A 217 -16.63 3.26 16.54
CA GLU A 217 -15.44 4.08 16.83
C GLU A 217 -14.51 4.19 15.60
N VAL A 218 -14.32 3.08 14.87
CA VAL A 218 -13.55 3.06 13.60
C VAL A 218 -14.25 3.91 12.53
N ILE A 219 -15.55 3.77 12.34
CA ILE A 219 -16.31 4.60 11.38
C ILE A 219 -16.13 6.09 11.71
N MET A 220 -16.18 6.44 12.99
CA MET A 220 -16.02 7.83 13.42
C MET A 220 -14.62 8.36 13.11
N SER A 221 -13.56 7.60 13.38
CA SER A 221 -12.19 8.00 13.07
C SER A 221 -11.93 8.11 11.57
N LEU A 222 -12.55 7.23 10.76
CA LEU A 222 -12.42 7.25 9.31
C LEU A 222 -13.29 8.34 8.64
N SER A 223 -14.27 8.93 9.33
CA SER A 223 -15.13 9.96 8.75
C SER A 223 -14.34 11.20 8.32
N VAL A 224 -13.31 11.56 9.08
CA VAL A 224 -12.43 12.68 8.73
C VAL A 224 -11.66 12.40 7.44
N VAL A 225 -11.15 11.19 7.29
CA VAL A 225 -10.45 10.75 6.06
C VAL A 225 -11.37 10.83 4.85
N TYR A 226 -12.59 10.29 4.99
CA TYR A 226 -13.56 10.27 3.91
C TYR A 226 -13.92 11.67 3.42
N GLU A 227 -14.20 12.59 4.33
CA GLU A 227 -14.54 13.97 3.97
C GLU A 227 -13.34 14.69 3.34
N GLN A 228 -12.14 14.50 3.85
CA GLN A 228 -10.93 15.07 3.30
C GLN A 228 -10.65 14.51 1.89
N TRP A 229 -10.63 13.20 1.74
CA TRP A 229 -10.45 12.53 0.45
C TRP A 229 -11.48 12.98 -0.60
N ARG A 230 -12.75 13.02 -0.19
CA ARG A 230 -13.85 13.48 -1.05
C ARG A 230 -13.63 14.91 -1.55
N THR A 231 -13.25 15.81 -0.65
CA THR A 231 -12.99 17.22 -0.97
C THR A 231 -11.82 17.34 -1.95
N GLU A 232 -10.70 16.68 -1.66
CA GLU A 232 -9.50 16.69 -2.50
C GLU A 232 -9.80 16.10 -3.90
N THR A 233 -10.51 14.97 -3.97
CA THR A 233 -10.89 14.33 -5.25
C THR A 233 -11.81 15.20 -6.08
N LEU A 234 -12.79 15.88 -5.46
CA LEU A 234 -13.67 16.79 -6.16
C LEU A 234 -12.94 18.03 -6.69
N ASP A 235 -12.02 18.58 -5.90
CA ASP A 235 -11.24 19.75 -6.32
C ASP A 235 -10.25 19.39 -7.42
N GLN A 236 -9.62 18.22 -7.34
CA GLN A 236 -8.78 17.69 -8.42
C GLN A 236 -9.58 17.51 -9.71
N GLY A 237 -10.72 16.83 -9.67
CA GLY A 237 -11.59 16.62 -10.84
C GLY A 237 -12.07 17.94 -11.44
N ARG A 238 -12.36 18.97 -10.62
CA ARG A 238 -12.70 20.32 -11.10
C ARG A 238 -11.51 21.00 -11.80
N GLN A 239 -10.30 20.84 -11.27
CA GLN A 239 -9.09 21.42 -11.88
C GLN A 239 -8.78 20.73 -13.21
N GLU A 240 -8.82 19.39 -13.24
CA GLU A 240 -8.63 18.59 -14.46
C GLU A 240 -9.65 18.96 -15.53
N GLY A 241 -10.94 18.95 -15.20
CA GLY A 241 -12.01 19.33 -16.12
C GLY A 241 -11.89 20.78 -16.65
N ARG A 242 -11.42 21.72 -15.82
CA ARG A 242 -11.11 23.09 -16.28
C ARG A 242 -9.92 23.13 -17.24
N GLN A 243 -8.90 22.32 -17.00
CA GLN A 243 -7.72 22.25 -17.87
C GLN A 243 -8.08 21.59 -19.21
N GLU A 244 -8.80 20.47 -19.17
CA GLU A 244 -9.29 19.79 -20.37
C GLU A 244 -10.21 20.70 -21.19
N GLY A 245 -11.19 21.33 -20.55
CA GLY A 245 -12.08 22.27 -21.23
C GLY A 245 -11.36 23.45 -21.90
N ARG A 246 -10.32 24.01 -21.23
CA ARG A 246 -9.46 25.05 -21.84
C ARG A 246 -8.66 24.50 -23.01
N GLN A 247 -8.17 23.28 -22.95
CA GLN A 247 -7.41 22.65 -24.05
C GLN A 247 -8.33 22.36 -25.24
N GLU A 248 -9.53 21.83 -24.98
CA GLU A 248 -10.54 21.60 -26.02
C GLU A 248 -10.99 22.91 -26.69
N GLU A 249 -11.24 23.96 -25.90
CA GLU A 249 -11.60 25.27 -26.39
C GLU A 249 -10.50 25.87 -27.27
N LYS A 250 -9.24 25.81 -26.81
CA LYS A 250 -8.08 26.25 -27.59
C LYS A 250 -7.94 25.48 -28.90
N ARG A 251 -8.10 24.13 -28.84
CA ARG A 251 -8.01 23.27 -30.02
C ARG A 251 -9.15 23.59 -31.01
N SER A 252 -10.36 23.72 -30.52
CA SER A 252 -11.54 24.09 -31.32
C SER A 252 -11.35 25.45 -32.00
N LEU A 253 -10.82 26.45 -31.28
CA LEU A 253 -10.51 27.76 -31.82
C LEU A 253 -9.42 27.68 -32.91
N ALA A 254 -8.32 26.92 -32.65
CA ALA A 254 -7.27 26.75 -33.65
C ALA A 254 -7.80 26.11 -34.94
N VAL A 255 -8.62 25.07 -34.83
CA VAL A 255 -9.25 24.39 -35.97
C VAL A 255 -10.13 25.37 -36.77
N LYS A 256 -10.99 26.14 -36.11
CA LYS A 256 -11.86 27.13 -36.76
C LYS A 256 -11.06 28.20 -37.48
N LEU A 257 -10.00 28.72 -36.89
CA LEU A 257 -9.15 29.73 -37.51
C LEU A 257 -8.38 29.16 -38.73
N LEU A 258 -7.87 27.93 -38.63
CA LEU A 258 -7.21 27.27 -39.78
C LEU A 258 -8.21 27.04 -40.95
N GLN A 259 -9.44 26.58 -40.64
CA GLN A 259 -10.49 26.38 -41.62
C GLN A 259 -10.94 27.70 -42.28
N ALA A 260 -10.85 28.81 -41.53
CA ALA A 260 -11.12 30.15 -42.04
C ALA A 260 -9.97 30.74 -42.87
N GLY A 261 -8.86 29.98 -43.08
CA GLY A 261 -7.73 30.41 -43.88
C GLY A 261 -6.72 31.32 -43.17
N SER A 262 -6.76 31.37 -41.82
CA SER A 262 -5.79 32.14 -41.04
C SER A 262 -4.39 31.55 -41.15
N THR A 263 -3.36 32.40 -41.08
CA THR A 263 -1.96 31.95 -41.12
C THR A 263 -1.57 31.19 -39.83
N ILE A 264 -0.64 30.25 -39.94
CA ILE A 264 -0.13 29.45 -38.80
C ILE A 264 0.37 30.37 -37.69
N ASP A 265 1.14 31.40 -38.00
CA ASP A 265 1.65 32.38 -37.04
C ASP A 265 0.54 33.09 -36.27
N PHE A 266 -0.51 33.52 -36.98
CA PHE A 266 -1.66 34.19 -36.35
C PHE A 266 -2.41 33.23 -35.41
N VAL A 267 -2.62 31.96 -35.82
CA VAL A 267 -3.29 30.96 -35.00
C VAL A 267 -2.45 30.64 -33.76
N ALA A 268 -1.15 30.51 -33.91
CA ALA A 268 -0.23 30.29 -32.80
C ALA A 268 -0.25 31.45 -31.79
N GLN A 269 -0.25 32.69 -32.28
CA GLN A 269 -0.33 33.89 -31.44
C GLN A 269 -1.65 33.98 -30.65
N ILE A 270 -2.76 33.64 -31.25
CA ILE A 270 -4.10 33.73 -30.60
C ILE A 270 -4.33 32.58 -29.62
N THR A 271 -3.91 31.33 -29.98
CA THR A 271 -4.19 30.16 -29.19
C THR A 271 -3.10 29.84 -28.18
N GLY A 272 -1.88 30.38 -28.36
CA GLY A 272 -0.70 30.07 -27.53
C GLY A 272 -0.17 28.63 -27.71
N TYR A 273 -0.50 27.99 -28.84
CA TYR A 273 0.14 26.76 -29.28
C TYR A 273 1.49 27.08 -29.93
N ARG A 274 2.40 26.09 -29.92
CA ARG A 274 3.64 26.17 -30.70
C ARG A 274 3.36 26.04 -32.19
N LEU A 275 4.19 26.65 -33.01
CA LEU A 275 4.04 26.58 -34.48
C LEU A 275 3.98 25.14 -35.00
N GLU A 276 4.79 24.25 -34.41
CA GLU A 276 4.82 22.82 -34.74
C GLU A 276 3.49 22.12 -34.47
N GLU A 277 2.84 22.45 -33.33
CA GLU A 277 1.54 21.90 -32.94
C GLU A 277 0.42 22.36 -33.92
N ILE A 278 0.46 23.62 -34.36
CA ILE A 278 -0.50 24.15 -35.36
C ILE A 278 -0.26 23.51 -36.73
N GLN A 279 1.00 23.27 -37.11
CA GLN A 279 1.33 22.55 -38.36
C GLN A 279 0.79 21.12 -38.35
N MET A 280 0.92 20.42 -37.24
CA MET A 280 0.32 19.08 -37.09
C MET A 280 -1.19 19.09 -37.20
N LEU A 281 -1.86 20.05 -36.53
CA LEU A 281 -3.29 20.22 -36.63
C LEU A 281 -3.76 20.53 -38.07
N GLN A 282 -3.00 21.33 -38.81
CA GLN A 282 -3.29 21.63 -40.22
C GLN A 282 -3.16 20.40 -41.11
N VAL A 283 -2.14 19.54 -40.88
CA VAL A 283 -1.97 18.28 -41.59
C VAL A 283 -3.11 17.30 -41.28
N GLU A 284 -3.56 17.25 -40.02
CA GLU A 284 -4.71 16.42 -39.63
C GLU A 284 -5.98 16.87 -40.36
N LEU A 285 -6.22 18.16 -40.42
CA LEU A 285 -7.40 18.73 -41.14
C LEU A 285 -7.35 18.53 -42.65
N GLY A 286 -6.16 18.52 -43.26
CA GLY A 286 -6.00 18.26 -44.70
C GLY A 286 -6.11 16.79 -45.10
N ARG A 287 -6.16 15.88 -44.13
CA ARG A 287 -6.35 14.44 -44.32
C ARG A 287 -7.79 13.97 -44.05
N SER A 288 -8.64 14.83 -43.56
CA SER A 288 -10.07 14.59 -43.32
C SER A 288 -10.91 15.22 -44.44
#